data_3d7f3e3e403f2327271ba14852bd507e
#
_entry.id   3d7f3e3e403f2327271ba14852bd507e
#
_cell.length_a   1.000
_cell.length_b   1.000
_cell.length_c   1.000
_cell.angle_alpha   90.00
_cell.angle_beta   90.00
_cell.angle_gamma   90.00
#
_symmetry.space_group_name_H-M   'P 1'
#
loop_
_entity.id
_entity.type
_entity.pdbx_description
1 polymer ?
#
loop_
_entity_poly.entity_id
_entity_poly.type
_entity_poly.pdbx_seq_one_letter_code
_entity_poly.pdbx_strand_id
1 'polypeptide(L)'
;MTDLNFRTCLILSILLFPFFAFNQVNSNYSLKILGVVQDGGFPHLGNNKTCCENIQKKKFVTSIMLINNENNESYLFDASPDINEQLNFMGDRVKKDLKGIFLTHAHIGHYTGLMYFGREALNSKLVNVYAMPRMKNFLENNLSLIHI
;
A
#
# COMPACT_ATOMS: atom_id res chain seq x y z
N MET A 1 -2.79 22.23 -62.00
CA MET A 1 -3.68 22.30 -60.80
C MET A 1 -3.64 20.96 -60.12
N THR A 2 -2.77 20.70 -59.13
CA THR A 2 -2.95 19.55 -58.19
C THR A 2 -1.83 19.28 -57.19
N ASP A 3 -0.71 20.06 -57.22
CA ASP A 3 0.39 19.70 -56.28
C ASP A 3 0.43 20.51 -54.97
N LEU A 4 -0.52 21.40 -54.77
CA LEU A 4 -0.58 22.23 -53.56
C LEU A 4 -1.25 21.51 -52.38
N ASN A 5 -2.02 20.44 -52.67
CA ASN A 5 -2.91 19.84 -51.67
C ASN A 5 -2.20 18.89 -50.69
N PHE A 6 -1.17 18.15 -51.13
CA PHE A 6 -0.55 17.15 -50.27
C PHE A 6 0.37 17.74 -49.19
N ARG A 7 1.18 18.74 -49.57
CA ARG A 7 2.07 19.45 -48.63
C ARG A 7 1.27 20.30 -47.61
N THR A 8 0.18 20.92 -48.09
CA THR A 8 -0.69 21.70 -47.21
C THR A 8 -1.50 20.81 -46.25
N CYS A 9 -1.97 19.65 -46.68
CA CYS A 9 -2.61 18.68 -45.79
C CYS A 9 -1.62 18.10 -44.74
N LEU A 10 -0.37 17.85 -45.14
CA LEU A 10 0.65 17.35 -44.20
C LEU A 10 1.00 18.36 -43.11
N ILE A 11 1.12 19.63 -43.49
CA ILE A 11 1.38 20.72 -42.53
C ILE A 11 0.19 20.97 -41.61
N LEU A 12 -1.05 20.92 -42.16
CA LEU A 12 -2.28 21.03 -41.34
C LEU A 12 -2.44 19.85 -40.37
N SER A 13 -2.06 18.63 -40.75
CA SER A 13 -2.16 17.46 -39.88
C SER A 13 -1.14 17.52 -38.72
N ILE A 14 0.02 18.13 -38.95
CA ILE A 14 1.04 18.36 -37.88
C ILE A 14 0.58 19.47 -36.92
N LEU A 15 -0.13 20.48 -37.41
CA LEU A 15 -0.67 21.58 -36.58
C LEU A 15 -1.92 21.17 -35.79
N LEU A 16 -2.63 20.12 -36.22
CA LEU A 16 -3.82 19.56 -35.55
C LEU A 16 -3.51 18.39 -34.63
N PHE A 17 -2.23 18.01 -34.49
CA PHE A 17 -1.87 17.11 -33.40
C PHE A 17 -2.15 17.86 -32.09
N PRO A 18 -3.19 17.50 -31.32
CA PRO A 18 -3.35 18.10 -30.03
C PRO A 18 -2.08 17.73 -29.27
N PHE A 19 -1.35 18.75 -28.84
CA PHE A 19 -0.40 18.59 -27.74
C PHE A 19 -1.23 18.09 -26.57
N PHE A 20 -1.32 16.77 -26.43
CA PHE A 20 -1.65 16.17 -25.15
C PHE A 20 -0.50 16.56 -24.23
N ALA A 21 -0.58 17.76 -23.70
CA ALA A 21 0.14 18.10 -22.51
C ALA A 21 -0.35 17.11 -21.47
N PHE A 22 0.40 16.02 -21.29
CA PHE A 22 0.30 15.23 -20.08
C PHE A 22 0.65 16.20 -18.96
N ASN A 23 -0.38 16.82 -18.37
CA ASN A 23 -0.24 17.47 -17.10
C ASN A 23 0.17 16.36 -16.14
N GLN A 24 1.46 16.26 -15.91
CA GLN A 24 1.99 15.50 -14.80
C GLN A 24 1.48 16.26 -13.58
N VAL A 25 0.35 15.78 -13.03
CA VAL A 25 -0.14 16.24 -11.74
C VAL A 25 0.97 15.88 -10.76
N ASN A 26 1.76 16.85 -10.39
CA ASN A 26 2.75 16.72 -9.33
C ASN A 26 1.95 16.55 -8.04
N SER A 27 1.55 15.32 -7.76
CA SER A 27 0.80 15.02 -6.55
C SER A 27 1.80 15.02 -5.39
N ASN A 28 1.50 15.82 -4.37
CA ASN A 28 2.25 15.83 -3.12
C ASN A 28 2.10 14.50 -2.37
N TYR A 29 1.27 13.60 -2.87
CA TYR A 29 1.01 12.29 -2.30
C TYR A 29 1.30 11.18 -3.29
N SER A 30 1.84 10.08 -2.79
CA SER A 30 1.99 8.83 -3.53
C SER A 30 1.32 7.68 -2.79
N LEU A 31 0.80 6.73 -3.57
CA LEU A 31 0.18 5.51 -3.07
C LEU A 31 1.08 4.33 -3.41
N LYS A 32 1.48 3.57 -2.40
CA LYS A 32 2.28 2.36 -2.57
C LYS A 32 1.45 1.13 -2.23
N ILE A 33 1.28 0.23 -3.20
CA ILE A 33 0.64 -1.06 -2.99
C ILE A 33 1.69 -2.00 -2.38
N LEU A 34 1.42 -2.48 -1.16
CA LEU A 34 2.33 -3.34 -0.39
C LEU A 34 2.00 -4.82 -0.54
N GLY A 35 0.75 -5.14 -0.85
CA GLY A 35 0.27 -6.49 -1.09
C GLY A 35 -1.11 -6.51 -1.73
N VAL A 36 -1.45 -7.63 -2.36
CA VAL A 36 -2.68 -7.76 -3.16
C VAL A 36 -3.39 -9.11 -3.00
N VAL A 37 -2.88 -9.98 -2.13
CA VAL A 37 -3.52 -11.29 -1.91
C VAL A 37 -4.42 -11.27 -0.70
N GLN A 38 -5.32 -12.26 -0.64
CA GLN A 38 -6.28 -12.40 0.46
C GLN A 38 -5.59 -12.76 1.79
N ASP A 39 -6.32 -12.70 2.87
CA ASP A 39 -5.91 -12.82 4.27
C ASP A 39 -5.01 -14.01 4.60
N GLY A 40 -5.22 -15.15 3.95
CA GLY A 40 -4.45 -16.37 4.17
C GLY A 40 -3.04 -16.35 3.56
N GLY A 41 -2.70 -15.31 2.77
CA GLY A 41 -1.40 -15.20 2.11
C GLY A 41 -1.28 -16.05 0.84
N PHE A 42 -0.09 -16.00 0.20
CA PHE A 42 0.20 -16.78 -0.97
C PHE A 42 1.70 -17.19 -1.00
N PRO A 43 2.03 -18.49 -0.94
CA PRO A 43 1.12 -19.63 -0.86
C PRO A 43 0.29 -19.64 0.42
N HIS A 44 -0.94 -20.15 0.34
CA HIS A 44 -1.85 -20.29 1.46
C HIS A 44 -1.52 -21.56 2.26
N LEU A 45 -1.56 -21.47 3.59
CA LEU A 45 -1.33 -22.62 4.48
C LEU A 45 -2.29 -23.78 4.14
N GLY A 46 -1.75 -24.98 3.97
CA GLY A 46 -2.53 -26.18 3.64
C GLY A 46 -3.07 -26.22 2.21
N ASN A 47 -2.66 -25.30 1.34
CA ASN A 47 -3.08 -25.30 -0.06
C ASN A 47 -2.13 -26.17 -0.91
N ASN A 48 -2.57 -27.38 -1.23
CA ASN A 48 -1.84 -28.36 -2.06
C ASN A 48 -2.30 -28.34 -3.53
N LYS A 49 -2.93 -27.26 -3.99
CA LYS A 49 -3.32 -27.16 -5.41
C LYS A 49 -2.12 -26.98 -6.30
N THR A 50 -2.17 -27.61 -7.49
CA THR A 50 -1.10 -27.59 -8.50
C THR A 50 -0.64 -26.18 -8.88
N CYS A 51 -1.54 -25.17 -8.82
CA CYS A 51 -1.19 -23.77 -9.02
C CYS A 51 -0.21 -23.23 -7.98
N CYS A 52 -0.04 -23.93 -6.85
CA CYS A 52 0.78 -23.46 -5.72
C CYS A 52 2.03 -24.32 -5.48
N GLU A 53 2.15 -25.47 -6.14
CA GLU A 53 3.27 -26.40 -5.94
C GLU A 53 4.62 -25.85 -6.43
N ASN A 54 4.61 -24.96 -7.42
CA ASN A 54 5.82 -24.40 -8.04
C ASN A 54 6.02 -22.91 -7.77
N ILE A 55 5.45 -22.38 -6.66
CA ILE A 55 5.57 -20.97 -6.35
C ILE A 55 6.94 -20.68 -5.78
N GLN A 56 7.78 -20.09 -6.60
CA GLN A 56 9.12 -19.63 -6.20
C GLN A 56 9.08 -18.27 -5.47
N LYS A 57 7.95 -17.56 -5.45
CA LYS A 57 7.86 -16.20 -4.88
C LYS A 57 6.60 -16.00 -4.06
N LYS A 58 6.80 -15.71 -2.78
CA LYS A 58 5.74 -15.23 -1.87
C LYS A 58 5.09 -13.96 -2.43
N LYS A 59 3.77 -13.87 -2.33
CA LYS A 59 3.01 -12.64 -2.55
C LYS A 59 2.38 -12.20 -1.24
N PHE A 60 2.38 -10.90 -0.99
CA PHE A 60 1.97 -10.33 0.29
C PHE A 60 0.46 -10.08 0.36
N VAL A 61 -0.06 -10.22 1.56
CA VAL A 61 -1.46 -9.92 1.90
C VAL A 61 -1.75 -8.43 1.69
N THR A 62 -2.98 -8.13 1.32
CA THR A 62 -3.43 -6.80 0.95
C THR A 62 -3.09 -5.75 2.02
N SER A 63 -2.36 -4.75 1.59
CA SER A 63 -2.06 -3.54 2.37
C SER A 63 -1.64 -2.42 1.42
N ILE A 64 -1.92 -1.18 1.81
CA ILE A 64 -1.63 0.02 1.03
C ILE A 64 -0.99 1.06 1.94
N MET A 65 -0.03 1.81 1.40
CA MET A 65 0.57 2.95 2.11
C MET A 65 0.36 4.23 1.31
N LEU A 66 -0.16 5.25 1.97
CA LEU A 66 -0.20 6.62 1.50
C LEU A 66 1.02 7.36 2.05
N ILE A 67 1.75 8.05 1.20
CA ILE A 67 2.95 8.81 1.55
C ILE A 67 2.74 10.27 1.15
N ASN A 68 2.91 11.19 2.08
CA ASN A 68 3.07 12.60 1.79
C ASN A 68 4.53 12.85 1.40
N ASN A 69 4.76 13.20 0.13
CA ASN A 69 6.11 13.36 -0.43
C ASN A 69 6.80 14.66 0.02
N GLU A 70 6.07 15.61 0.61
CA GLU A 70 6.65 16.87 1.10
C GLU A 70 7.40 16.68 2.42
N ASN A 71 6.80 15.92 3.34
CA ASN A 71 7.34 15.74 4.71
C ASN A 71 7.71 14.29 5.03
N ASN A 72 7.56 13.36 4.07
CA ASN A 72 7.77 11.92 4.20
C ASN A 72 6.85 11.24 5.24
N GLU A 73 5.78 11.87 5.67
CA GLU A 73 4.80 11.22 6.52
C GLU A 73 4.04 10.15 5.77
N SER A 74 3.81 9.03 6.41
CA SER A 74 3.12 7.89 5.80
C SER A 74 1.99 7.38 6.68
N TYR A 75 0.99 6.82 6.02
CA TYR A 75 -0.19 6.23 6.63
C TYR A 75 -0.43 4.86 6.02
N LEU A 76 -0.58 3.86 6.86
CA LEU A 76 -0.79 2.48 6.45
C LEU A 76 -2.28 2.15 6.50
N PHE A 77 -2.79 1.48 5.48
CA PHE A 77 -4.13 0.89 5.45
C PHE A 77 -4.00 -0.61 5.53
N ASP A 78 -4.46 -1.15 6.65
CA ASP A 78 -4.34 -2.51 7.12
C ASP A 78 -2.91 -2.97 7.46
N ALA A 79 -2.75 -3.49 8.65
CA ALA A 79 -1.51 -4.09 9.13
C ALA A 79 -1.58 -5.61 8.93
N SER A 80 -1.09 -6.07 7.79
CA SER A 80 -1.13 -7.47 7.41
C SER A 80 -0.12 -8.33 8.17
N PRO A 81 -0.26 -9.66 8.18
CA PRO A 81 0.74 -10.55 8.78
C PRO A 81 2.11 -10.48 8.09
N ASP A 82 2.19 -9.93 6.87
CA ASP A 82 3.43 -9.74 6.11
C ASP A 82 4.10 -8.37 6.35
N ILE A 83 3.68 -7.66 7.39
CA ILE A 83 4.08 -6.27 7.64
C ILE A 83 5.59 -6.05 7.66
N ASN A 84 6.36 -7.01 8.17
CA ASN A 84 7.80 -6.91 8.24
C ASN A 84 8.43 -6.77 6.86
N GLU A 85 8.05 -7.64 5.93
CA GLU A 85 8.56 -7.60 4.56
C GLU A 85 7.98 -6.41 3.79
N GLN A 86 6.71 -6.08 4.04
CA GLN A 86 6.03 -4.96 3.40
C GLN A 86 6.63 -3.61 3.75
N LEU A 87 7.10 -3.42 4.99
CA LEU A 87 7.72 -2.17 5.45
C LEU A 87 9.25 -2.18 5.40
N ASN A 88 9.87 -3.28 5.01
CA ASN A 88 11.32 -3.41 5.00
C ASN A 88 12.03 -2.30 4.18
N PHE A 89 11.40 -1.80 3.11
CA PHE A 89 11.94 -0.69 2.32
C PHE A 89 12.09 0.63 3.09
N MET A 90 11.35 0.78 4.19
CA MET A 90 11.45 1.97 5.04
C MET A 90 12.63 1.91 6.02
N GLY A 91 13.06 0.69 6.40
CA GLY A 91 14.09 0.51 7.42
C GLY A 91 13.74 1.25 8.72
N ASP A 92 14.70 1.94 9.31
CA ASP A 92 14.52 2.69 10.57
C ASP A 92 13.52 3.85 10.46
N ARG A 93 13.16 4.27 9.24
CA ARG A 93 12.20 5.34 9.02
C ARG A 93 10.77 4.98 9.44
N VAL A 94 10.46 3.68 9.60
CA VAL A 94 9.13 3.25 10.10
C VAL A 94 8.77 3.98 11.38
N LYS A 95 9.67 4.07 12.34
CA LYS A 95 9.44 4.75 13.63
C LYS A 95 9.23 6.26 13.50
N LYS A 96 9.83 6.88 12.49
CA LYS A 96 9.80 8.33 12.29
C LYS A 96 8.65 8.77 11.38
N ASP A 97 8.47 8.07 10.28
CA ASP A 97 7.65 8.53 9.17
C ASP A 97 6.23 7.95 9.21
N LEU A 98 6.01 6.77 9.81
CA LEU A 98 4.68 6.20 9.96
C LEU A 98 3.89 6.91 11.06
N LYS A 99 2.85 7.66 10.67
CA LYS A 99 2.03 8.50 11.55
C LYS A 99 0.73 7.85 11.98
N GLY A 100 0.26 6.86 11.22
CA GLY A 100 -0.98 6.19 11.55
C GLY A 100 -1.25 4.94 10.76
N ILE A 101 -2.05 4.07 11.35
CA ILE A 101 -2.53 2.82 10.76
C ILE A 101 -4.05 2.85 10.77
N PHE A 102 -4.67 2.72 9.61
CA PHE A 102 -6.11 2.63 9.43
C PHE A 102 -6.51 1.18 9.24
N LEU A 103 -7.39 0.67 10.10
CA LEU A 103 -7.89 -0.70 10.00
C LEU A 103 -9.27 -0.72 9.37
N THR A 104 -9.42 -1.51 8.33
CA THR A 104 -10.69 -1.63 7.60
C THR A 104 -11.66 -2.56 8.30
N HIS A 105 -11.22 -3.75 8.74
CA HIS A 105 -12.07 -4.75 9.39
C HIS A 105 -11.25 -5.82 10.15
N ALA A 106 -11.97 -6.72 10.86
CA ALA A 106 -11.38 -7.67 11.80
C ALA A 106 -11.06 -9.04 11.20
N HIS A 107 -10.66 -9.13 9.93
CA HIS A 107 -10.06 -10.34 9.40
C HIS A 107 -8.57 -10.39 9.67
N ILE A 108 -8.00 -11.58 9.86
CA ILE A 108 -6.60 -11.78 10.28
C ILE A 108 -5.58 -11.11 9.34
N GLY A 109 -5.88 -11.00 8.07
CA GLY A 109 -5.03 -10.35 7.07
C GLY A 109 -4.90 -8.83 7.24
N HIS A 110 -5.74 -8.19 8.06
CA HIS A 110 -5.85 -6.73 8.09
C HIS A 110 -5.37 -6.09 9.40
N TYR A 111 -5.20 -6.87 10.49
CA TYR A 111 -4.81 -6.30 11.79
C TYR A 111 -3.71 -7.06 12.53
N THR A 112 -3.43 -8.33 12.17
CA THR A 112 -2.49 -9.14 12.94
C THR A 112 -1.06 -8.61 12.91
N GLY A 113 -0.71 -7.85 11.88
CA GLY A 113 0.57 -7.15 11.79
C GLY A 113 0.78 -6.07 12.86
N LEU A 114 -0.29 -5.62 13.55
CA LEU A 114 -0.17 -4.66 14.65
C LEU A 114 0.77 -5.17 15.77
N MET A 115 0.83 -6.48 15.98
CA MET A 115 1.70 -7.07 17.00
C MET A 115 3.18 -6.72 16.80
N TYR A 116 3.63 -6.48 15.56
CA TYR A 116 5.01 -6.11 15.26
C TYR A 116 5.36 -4.67 15.62
N PHE A 117 4.39 -3.84 15.95
CA PHE A 117 4.64 -2.49 16.46
C PHE A 117 4.86 -2.46 17.97
N GLY A 118 4.50 -3.54 18.66
CA GLY A 118 4.61 -3.68 20.10
C GLY A 118 6.05 -3.77 20.62
N ARG A 119 6.14 -3.86 21.95
CA ARG A 119 7.41 -3.84 22.70
C ARG A 119 8.41 -4.89 22.26
N GLU A 120 7.92 -6.07 21.88
CA GLU A 120 8.77 -7.23 21.58
C GLU A 120 9.38 -7.20 20.17
N ALA A 121 8.94 -6.26 19.33
CA ALA A 121 9.42 -6.12 17.95
C ALA A 121 9.92 -4.69 17.69
N LEU A 122 9.11 -3.82 17.07
CA LEU A 122 9.52 -2.47 16.71
C LEU A 122 9.69 -1.56 17.93
N ASN A 123 9.00 -1.86 19.04
CA ASN A 123 8.93 -1.02 20.23
C ASN A 123 8.61 0.44 19.89
N SER A 124 7.65 0.61 18.99
CA SER A 124 7.17 1.93 18.61
C SER A 124 6.40 2.55 19.77
N LYS A 125 6.62 3.84 19.99
CA LYS A 125 5.80 4.60 20.91
C LYS A 125 4.87 5.48 20.09
N LEU A 126 3.56 5.40 20.39
CA LEU A 126 2.56 6.32 19.84
C LEU A 126 2.36 6.24 18.32
N VAL A 127 2.25 5.05 17.77
CA VAL A 127 1.66 4.89 16.45
C VAL A 127 0.14 4.96 16.60
N ASN A 128 -0.48 5.96 15.97
CA ASN A 128 -1.94 6.10 16.03
C ASN A 128 -2.61 4.97 15.24
N VAL A 129 -3.55 4.26 15.87
CA VAL A 129 -4.38 3.26 15.20
C VAL A 129 -5.80 3.79 15.08
N TYR A 130 -6.27 3.91 13.86
CA TYR A 130 -7.62 4.36 13.51
C TYR A 130 -8.47 3.16 13.15
N ALA A 131 -9.54 2.95 13.89
CA ALA A 131 -10.47 1.84 13.70
C ALA A 131 -11.91 2.26 14.02
N MET A 132 -12.88 1.61 13.38
CA MET A 132 -14.28 1.79 13.74
C MET A 132 -14.53 1.33 15.19
N PRO A 133 -15.54 1.87 15.89
CA PRO A 133 -15.74 1.62 17.33
C PRO A 133 -15.81 0.13 17.70
N ARG A 134 -16.45 -0.69 16.89
CA ARG A 134 -16.52 -2.13 17.10
C ARG A 134 -15.16 -2.81 16.98
N MET A 135 -14.35 -2.39 16.02
CA MET A 135 -12.98 -2.90 15.84
C MET A 135 -12.07 -2.44 16.97
N LYS A 136 -12.18 -1.19 17.40
CA LYS A 136 -11.45 -0.66 18.55
C LYS A 136 -11.73 -1.49 19.79
N ASN A 137 -13.00 -1.72 20.12
CA ASN A 137 -13.41 -2.56 21.26
C ASN A 137 -12.87 -3.99 21.16
N PHE A 138 -12.86 -4.58 19.97
CA PHE A 138 -12.26 -5.91 19.74
C PHE A 138 -10.76 -5.91 20.07
N LEU A 139 -10.01 -4.93 19.60
CA LEU A 139 -8.57 -4.83 19.83
C LEU A 139 -8.26 -4.64 21.33
N GLU A 140 -8.97 -3.75 22.01
CA GLU A 140 -8.76 -3.43 23.42
C GLU A 140 -9.05 -4.63 24.34
N ASN A 141 -9.99 -5.49 23.98
CA ASN A 141 -10.40 -6.62 24.81
C ASN A 141 -9.73 -7.96 24.46
N ASN A 142 -9.13 -8.10 23.28
CA ASN A 142 -8.65 -9.40 22.81
C ASN A 142 -7.16 -9.43 22.46
N LEU A 143 -6.53 -8.31 22.32
CA LEU A 143 -5.10 -8.24 22.00
C LEU A 143 -4.36 -7.46 23.10
N SER A 144 -3.22 -7.99 23.51
CA SER A 144 -2.32 -7.28 24.43
C SER A 144 -1.58 -6.15 23.70
N LEU A 145 -2.35 -5.24 23.09
CA LEU A 145 -1.83 -4.07 22.37
C LEU A 145 -1.62 -2.86 23.31
N ILE A 146 -1.47 -3.10 24.61
CA ILE A 146 -1.42 -2.10 25.68
C ILE A 146 -0.24 -1.12 25.50
N HIS A 147 0.65 -1.41 24.57
CA HIS A 147 1.89 -0.65 24.39
C HIS A 147 2.10 -0.10 22.97
N ILE A 148 1.05 -0.11 22.15
CA ILE A 148 1.07 0.53 20.82
C ILE A 148 0.47 1.92 20.93
#